data_f49f4619cc0d0c5fac6d694a20a900ab
#
_entry.id   f49f4619cc0d0c5fac6d694a20a900ab
#
_cell.length_a   1.000
_cell.length_b   1.000
_cell.length_c   1.000
_cell.angle_alpha   90.00
_cell.angle_beta   90.00
_cell.angle_gamma   90.00
#
_symmetry.space_group_name_H-M   'P 1'
#
loop_
_entity.id
_entity.type
_entity.pdbx_description
1 polymer ?
#
loop_
_entity_poly.entity_id
_entity_poly.type
_entity_poly.pdbx_seq_one_letter_code
_entity_poly.pdbx_strand_id
1 'polypeptide(L)'
;MRVNAERLAQDLKGLVGEDHVYTQLFERINYADTSLPYDVEQGDLPDCVVQPADPWEISEVLRYANEHKIPVTTYGSGTSLIFGTKPKHHGITLSTERLTSLEINEDHQWFECGAGIKTGQVIKELGKLGYFLPIQTQIGSSIGGAVSINTLGHLTDNIFGRPVNNVLGLEVVLPTGEIIETGSKCLRRAAGWDLARVFIGSEGILGIITKVRMVLIPMPETVDAVAFFKTVEEIGHAVGMMYREKFPLPMDGEFVGEKACKVGYEAKGLDFPEGAMAITRSMGRDKEDALRNAQEMVRLFKQAGAKEAFILEDPEIAEKVWGVRENAMRWGQEKGLKGYLAIEVNPTLPRLAEAMAELTHITEGRNDLIAQTEAYLYGHVGSDSLHCLFAFPYDWSTEKMKQVVDEIWNLERELQLKYDGVGGDWGWLPHRVPLFREKYGVTSYELIVKMKKLFDPNNILNRGNVEGEV
;
A
#
# COMPACT_ATOMS: atom_id res chain seq x y z
N MET A 1 -19.97 15.51 24.93
CA MET A 1 -21.24 15.77 24.20
C MET A 1 -20.93 15.67 22.73
N ARG A 2 -21.66 14.85 21.97
CA ARG A 2 -21.49 14.76 20.52
C ARG A 2 -21.92 16.10 19.92
N VAL A 3 -21.06 16.71 19.09
CA VAL A 3 -21.43 17.94 18.36
C VAL A 3 -22.58 17.60 17.42
N ASN A 4 -23.57 18.47 17.32
CA ASN A 4 -24.64 18.28 16.35
C ASN A 4 -24.07 18.32 14.93
N ALA A 5 -24.30 17.29 14.12
CA ALA A 5 -23.75 17.17 12.77
C ALA A 5 -24.11 18.35 11.85
N GLU A 6 -25.31 18.93 11.98
CA GLU A 6 -25.71 20.10 11.20
C GLU A 6 -24.87 21.33 11.57
N ARG A 7 -24.67 21.57 12.86
CA ARG A 7 -23.85 22.68 13.35
C ARG A 7 -22.40 22.49 12.93
N LEU A 8 -21.85 21.26 13.08
CA LEU A 8 -20.52 20.92 12.63
C LEU A 8 -20.33 21.27 11.14
N ALA A 9 -21.25 20.82 10.30
CA ALA A 9 -21.19 21.10 8.87
C ALA A 9 -21.27 22.61 8.57
N GLN A 10 -22.12 23.36 9.27
CA GLN A 10 -22.24 24.81 9.08
C GLN A 10 -20.95 25.55 9.47
N ASP A 11 -20.35 25.19 10.61
CA ASP A 11 -19.09 25.80 11.05
C ASP A 11 -17.96 25.50 10.06
N LEU A 12 -17.86 24.25 9.56
CA LEU A 12 -16.84 23.85 8.58
C LEU A 12 -17.06 24.51 7.19
N LYS A 13 -18.29 24.76 6.77
CA LYS A 13 -18.57 25.54 5.55
C LYS A 13 -17.99 26.95 5.60
N GLY A 14 -17.94 27.53 6.79
CA GLY A 14 -17.28 28.82 7.02
C GLY A 14 -15.77 28.79 6.87
N LEU A 15 -15.14 27.62 7.01
CA LEU A 15 -13.68 27.43 6.92
C LEU A 15 -13.21 27.06 5.51
N VAL A 16 -13.92 26.13 4.82
CA VAL A 16 -13.47 25.57 3.54
C VAL A 16 -14.38 25.90 2.35
N GLY A 17 -15.47 26.64 2.57
CA GLY A 17 -16.49 26.96 1.57
C GLY A 17 -17.63 25.93 1.51
N GLU A 18 -18.81 26.40 1.10
CA GLU A 18 -20.04 25.59 1.10
C GLU A 18 -19.97 24.35 0.22
N ASP A 19 -19.36 24.48 -0.98
CA ASP A 19 -19.27 23.42 -2.00
C ASP A 19 -18.27 22.31 -1.62
N HIS A 20 -17.54 22.48 -0.53
CA HIS A 20 -16.47 21.57 -0.10
C HIS A 20 -16.74 20.88 1.24
N VAL A 21 -18.01 20.92 1.70
CA VAL A 21 -18.49 20.19 2.88
C VAL A 21 -19.67 19.31 2.49
N TYR A 22 -19.45 18.01 2.48
CA TYR A 22 -20.44 17.02 2.07
C TYR A 22 -21.15 16.43 3.27
N THR A 23 -22.47 16.43 3.25
CA THR A 23 -23.31 15.97 4.37
C THR A 23 -24.32 14.91 3.96
N GLN A 24 -24.61 14.78 2.66
CA GLN A 24 -25.58 13.81 2.17
C GLN A 24 -25.03 12.38 2.31
N LEU A 25 -25.90 11.43 2.58
CA LEU A 25 -25.50 10.03 2.79
C LEU A 25 -24.72 9.47 1.61
N PHE A 26 -25.17 9.70 0.38
CA PHE A 26 -24.53 9.19 -0.83
C PHE A 26 -23.12 9.79 -1.07
N GLU A 27 -22.86 10.99 -0.56
CA GLU A 27 -21.52 11.60 -0.60
C GLU A 27 -20.61 10.96 0.44
N ARG A 28 -21.08 10.87 1.70
CA ARG A 28 -20.28 10.37 2.82
C ARG A 28 -19.90 8.89 2.71
N ILE A 29 -20.78 8.07 2.11
CA ILE A 29 -20.51 6.63 1.94
C ILE A 29 -19.29 6.37 1.07
N ASN A 30 -19.04 7.21 0.06
CA ASN A 30 -17.86 7.09 -0.82
C ASN A 30 -16.52 7.28 -0.08
N TYR A 31 -16.56 7.94 1.07
CA TYR A 31 -15.38 8.18 1.91
C TYR A 31 -15.28 7.24 3.12
N ALA A 32 -16.22 6.33 3.25
CA ALA A 32 -16.27 5.33 4.31
C ALA A 32 -16.14 3.91 3.76
N ASP A 33 -16.35 3.75 2.44
CA ASP A 33 -16.26 2.46 1.78
C ASP A 33 -14.83 1.92 1.80
N THR A 34 -14.73 0.61 1.91
CA THR A 34 -13.48 -0.13 1.99
C THR A 34 -13.57 -1.39 1.12
N SER A 35 -12.44 -2.07 0.90
CA SER A 35 -12.44 -3.36 0.20
C SER A 35 -12.99 -4.52 1.02
N LEU A 36 -13.39 -4.31 2.29
CA LEU A 36 -13.98 -5.36 3.13
C LEU A 36 -15.24 -5.96 2.47
N PRO A 37 -15.48 -7.26 2.67
CA PRO A 37 -16.56 -7.97 1.99
C PRO A 37 -17.96 -7.64 2.51
N TYR A 38 -18.10 -6.83 3.55
CA TYR A 38 -19.37 -6.43 4.14
C TYR A 38 -19.61 -4.93 3.99
N ASP A 39 -20.90 -4.55 3.97
CA ASP A 39 -21.32 -3.18 3.71
C ASP A 39 -20.90 -2.22 4.82
N VAL A 40 -20.78 -0.94 4.46
CA VAL A 40 -20.53 0.15 5.40
C VAL A 40 -21.71 0.24 6.39
N GLU A 41 -21.41 0.14 7.68
CA GLU A 41 -22.41 0.30 8.74
C GLU A 41 -22.59 1.78 9.09
N GLN A 42 -23.73 2.12 9.69
CA GLN A 42 -23.99 3.52 10.10
C GLN A 42 -22.92 4.05 11.06
N GLY A 43 -22.30 3.17 11.87
CA GLY A 43 -21.21 3.49 12.78
C GLY A 43 -19.90 3.89 12.09
N ASP A 44 -19.74 3.49 10.84
CA ASP A 44 -18.55 3.72 10.01
C ASP A 44 -18.65 5.02 9.19
N LEU A 45 -19.79 5.72 9.20
CA LEU A 45 -19.98 6.95 8.43
C LEU A 45 -19.43 8.16 9.18
N PRO A 46 -18.70 9.08 8.51
CA PRO A 46 -18.37 10.37 9.10
C PRO A 46 -19.64 11.23 9.27
N ASP A 47 -19.63 12.20 10.18
CA ASP A 47 -20.71 13.18 10.30
C ASP A 47 -20.73 14.13 9.09
N CYS A 48 -19.53 14.46 8.55
CA CYS A 48 -19.37 15.18 7.27
C CYS A 48 -17.99 14.87 6.66
N VAL A 49 -17.84 15.20 5.37
CA VAL A 49 -16.59 15.19 4.65
C VAL A 49 -16.20 16.60 4.29
N VAL A 50 -14.92 16.97 4.45
CA VAL A 50 -14.37 18.26 4.06
C VAL A 50 -13.24 18.09 3.06
N GLN A 51 -13.18 18.99 2.07
CA GLN A 51 -12.13 19.02 1.06
C GLN A 51 -11.39 20.37 1.08
N PRO A 52 -10.42 20.57 1.97
CA PRO A 52 -9.61 21.79 2.03
C PRO A 52 -8.80 22.02 0.75
N ALA A 53 -8.62 23.28 0.37
CA ALA A 53 -7.87 23.70 -0.81
C ALA A 53 -6.35 23.75 -0.56
N ASP A 54 -5.95 24.03 0.67
CA ASP A 54 -4.58 24.31 1.03
C ASP A 54 -4.27 23.95 2.50
N PRO A 55 -3.00 24.02 2.92
CA PRO A 55 -2.60 23.71 4.31
C PRO A 55 -3.23 24.62 5.36
N TRP A 56 -3.62 25.85 5.00
CA TRP A 56 -4.23 26.79 5.95
C TRP A 56 -5.66 26.39 6.28
N GLU A 57 -6.45 26.01 5.28
CA GLU A 57 -7.80 25.48 5.49
C GLU A 57 -7.72 24.17 6.34
N ILE A 58 -6.73 23.29 6.09
CA ILE A 58 -6.51 22.10 6.92
C ILE A 58 -6.17 22.50 8.37
N SER A 59 -5.32 23.50 8.57
CA SER A 59 -4.97 24.02 9.89
C SER A 59 -6.20 24.49 10.65
N GLU A 60 -7.07 25.29 10.02
CA GLU A 60 -8.30 25.80 10.65
C GLU A 60 -9.28 24.67 10.99
N VAL A 61 -9.46 23.70 10.08
CA VAL A 61 -10.27 22.50 10.35
C VAL A 61 -9.73 21.71 11.53
N LEU A 62 -8.40 21.50 11.59
CA LEU A 62 -7.80 20.75 12.70
C LEU A 62 -7.85 21.52 14.03
N ARG A 63 -7.65 22.84 14.04
CA ARG A 63 -7.83 23.66 15.24
C ARG A 63 -9.26 23.55 15.78
N TYR A 64 -10.24 23.70 14.90
CA TYR A 64 -11.66 23.52 15.25
C TYR A 64 -11.93 22.12 15.82
N ALA A 65 -11.45 21.08 15.13
CA ALA A 65 -11.63 19.71 15.58
C ALA A 65 -10.93 19.42 16.92
N ASN A 66 -9.75 19.98 17.13
CA ASN A 66 -8.96 19.82 18.36
C ASN A 66 -9.62 20.52 19.56
N GLU A 67 -10.11 21.74 19.38
CA GLU A 67 -10.85 22.49 20.41
C GLU A 67 -12.12 21.75 20.84
N HIS A 68 -12.86 21.20 19.88
CA HIS A 68 -14.11 20.51 20.13
C HIS A 68 -13.95 18.99 20.35
N LYS A 69 -12.72 18.46 20.30
CA LYS A 69 -12.38 17.03 20.43
C LYS A 69 -13.11 16.12 19.44
N ILE A 70 -13.31 16.61 18.22
CA ILE A 70 -13.99 15.92 17.15
C ILE A 70 -12.99 14.99 16.46
N PRO A 71 -13.32 13.69 16.24
CA PRO A 71 -12.47 12.79 15.49
C PRO A 71 -12.32 13.25 14.03
N VAL A 72 -11.09 13.12 13.51
CA VAL A 72 -10.77 13.41 12.11
C VAL A 72 -10.12 12.19 11.49
N THR A 73 -10.68 11.68 10.41
CA THR A 73 -10.11 10.63 9.60
C THR A 73 -9.55 11.23 8.32
N THR A 74 -8.25 11.02 8.06
CA THR A 74 -7.60 11.54 6.85
C THR A 74 -7.89 10.63 5.66
N TYR A 75 -8.28 11.22 4.53
CA TYR A 75 -8.57 10.50 3.30
C TYR A 75 -7.73 11.04 2.13
N GLY A 76 -6.99 10.16 1.46
CA GLY A 76 -6.24 10.46 0.23
C GLY A 76 -7.04 10.07 -1.02
N SER A 77 -7.02 8.79 -1.35
CA SER A 77 -7.76 8.21 -2.49
C SER A 77 -8.56 6.96 -2.15
N GLY A 78 -8.53 6.53 -0.89
CA GLY A 78 -9.24 5.33 -0.45
C GLY A 78 -8.76 4.00 -1.06
N THR A 79 -7.59 3.99 -1.71
CA THR A 79 -7.06 2.80 -2.40
C THR A 79 -6.32 1.82 -1.49
N SER A 80 -6.16 2.15 -0.21
CA SER A 80 -5.46 1.29 0.75
C SER A 80 -6.30 0.08 1.14
N LEU A 81 -5.68 -1.10 1.12
CA LEU A 81 -6.29 -2.35 1.56
C LEU A 81 -6.26 -2.55 3.08
N ILE A 82 -5.70 -1.58 3.82
CA ILE A 82 -5.53 -1.66 5.27
C ILE A 82 -6.60 -0.87 6.06
N PHE A 83 -7.64 -0.41 5.39
CA PHE A 83 -8.82 0.23 6.00
C PHE A 83 -8.53 1.47 6.88
N GLY A 84 -7.36 2.08 6.73
CA GLY A 84 -6.94 3.25 7.52
C GLY A 84 -7.79 4.50 7.29
N THR A 85 -8.52 4.55 6.18
CA THR A 85 -9.44 5.65 5.81
C THR A 85 -10.86 5.47 6.35
N LYS A 86 -11.18 4.34 7.00
CA LYS A 86 -12.51 4.07 7.55
C LYS A 86 -12.73 4.88 8.83
N PRO A 87 -13.74 5.77 8.88
CA PRO A 87 -14.06 6.50 10.11
C PRO A 87 -14.66 5.56 11.16
N LYS A 88 -13.99 5.36 12.29
CA LYS A 88 -14.44 4.46 13.36
C LYS A 88 -15.30 5.14 14.42
N HIS A 89 -15.25 6.46 14.49
CA HIS A 89 -15.86 7.25 15.56
C HIS A 89 -16.68 8.40 15.01
N HIS A 90 -17.24 8.30 13.80
CA HIS A 90 -17.91 9.40 13.12
C HIS A 90 -16.97 10.62 12.92
N GLY A 91 -17.45 11.85 13.19
CA GLY A 91 -16.65 13.05 13.08
C GLY A 91 -16.41 13.50 11.64
N ILE A 92 -15.22 13.98 11.35
CA ILE A 92 -14.86 14.59 10.05
C ILE A 92 -14.01 13.60 9.25
N THR A 93 -14.37 13.32 8.00
CA THR A 93 -13.41 12.81 7.02
C THR A 93 -12.79 14.00 6.29
N LEU A 94 -11.48 14.19 6.42
CA LEU A 94 -10.73 15.25 5.76
C LEU A 94 -10.01 14.69 4.54
N SER A 95 -10.48 15.09 3.34
CA SER A 95 -9.92 14.68 2.06
C SER A 95 -8.85 15.64 1.58
N THR A 96 -7.70 15.10 1.16
CA THR A 96 -6.59 15.86 0.59
C THR A 96 -6.67 16.01 -0.94
N GLU A 97 -7.76 15.57 -1.58
CA GLU A 97 -7.88 15.45 -3.04
C GLU A 97 -7.67 16.77 -3.80
N ARG A 98 -7.90 17.92 -3.18
CA ARG A 98 -7.67 19.25 -3.80
C ARG A 98 -6.22 19.70 -3.77
N LEU A 99 -5.33 19.04 -3.03
CA LEU A 99 -3.91 19.35 -2.97
C LEU A 99 -3.16 18.73 -4.15
N THR A 100 -3.21 19.34 -5.34
CA THR A 100 -2.74 18.74 -6.60
C THR A 100 -1.59 19.48 -7.28
N SER A 101 -0.92 20.39 -6.56
CA SER A 101 0.24 21.12 -7.10
C SER A 101 1.37 20.16 -7.50
N LEU A 102 2.16 20.54 -8.51
CA LEU A 102 3.37 19.82 -8.93
C LEU A 102 4.41 20.83 -9.42
N GLU A 103 5.59 20.79 -8.83
CA GLU A 103 6.78 21.51 -9.23
C GLU A 103 7.91 20.51 -9.47
N ILE A 104 8.57 20.59 -10.64
CA ILE A 104 9.72 19.75 -10.99
C ILE A 104 10.93 20.66 -11.17
N ASN A 105 12.00 20.37 -10.46
CA ASN A 105 13.23 21.16 -10.49
C ASN A 105 14.41 20.27 -10.89
N GLU A 106 14.71 20.26 -12.20
CA GLU A 106 15.78 19.43 -12.78
C GLU A 106 17.18 19.91 -12.34
N ASP A 107 17.38 21.22 -12.17
CA ASP A 107 18.68 21.76 -11.75
C ASP A 107 19.05 21.31 -10.33
N HIS A 108 18.06 21.18 -9.46
CA HIS A 108 18.23 20.75 -8.08
C HIS A 108 17.89 19.27 -7.83
N GLN A 109 17.49 18.55 -8.85
CA GLN A 109 17.20 17.11 -8.83
C GLN A 109 16.13 16.71 -7.82
N TRP A 110 15.04 17.49 -7.72
CA TRP A 110 13.88 17.16 -6.90
C TRP A 110 12.57 17.59 -7.60
N PHE A 111 11.49 16.95 -7.19
CA PHE A 111 10.14 17.46 -7.42
C PHE A 111 9.40 17.61 -6.09
N GLU A 112 8.43 18.54 -6.06
CA GLU A 112 7.53 18.73 -4.92
C GLU A 112 6.09 18.72 -5.42
N CYS A 113 5.22 18.01 -4.70
CA CYS A 113 3.82 17.93 -5.08
C CYS A 113 2.89 17.98 -3.87
N GLY A 114 1.66 18.41 -4.11
CA GLY A 114 0.57 18.33 -3.14
C GLY A 114 0.20 16.87 -2.85
N ALA A 115 -0.20 16.58 -1.61
CA ALA A 115 -0.45 15.22 -1.14
C ALA A 115 -1.60 14.51 -1.86
N GLY A 116 -2.55 15.26 -2.42
CA GLY A 116 -3.73 14.71 -3.13
C GLY A 116 -3.50 14.35 -4.59
N ILE A 117 -2.35 14.75 -5.19
CA ILE A 117 -2.06 14.44 -6.60
C ILE A 117 -1.99 12.94 -6.82
N LYS A 118 -2.54 12.47 -7.93
CA LYS A 118 -2.55 11.03 -8.24
C LYS A 118 -1.18 10.58 -8.78
N THR A 119 -0.74 9.38 -8.36
CA THR A 119 0.55 8.80 -8.80
C THR A 119 0.66 8.72 -10.31
N GLY A 120 -0.41 8.33 -11.02
CA GLY A 120 -0.44 8.28 -12.47
C GLY A 120 -0.19 9.64 -13.15
N GLN A 121 -0.64 10.74 -12.54
CA GLN A 121 -0.35 12.08 -13.05
C GLN A 121 1.13 12.41 -12.87
N VAL A 122 1.73 12.13 -11.71
CA VAL A 122 3.15 12.38 -11.45
C VAL A 122 4.03 11.52 -12.37
N ILE A 123 3.72 10.22 -12.51
CA ILE A 123 4.42 9.31 -13.45
C ILE A 123 4.43 9.90 -14.87
N LYS A 124 3.26 10.36 -15.34
CA LYS A 124 3.13 10.95 -16.67
C LYS A 124 3.98 12.22 -16.86
N GLU A 125 3.98 13.12 -15.87
CA GLU A 125 4.72 14.39 -16.00
C GLU A 125 6.23 14.16 -15.86
N LEU A 126 6.69 13.33 -14.94
CA LEU A 126 8.09 12.94 -14.80
C LEU A 126 8.60 12.18 -16.04
N GLY A 127 7.79 11.25 -16.58
CA GLY A 127 8.14 10.48 -17.76
C GLY A 127 8.40 11.33 -19.01
N LYS A 128 7.70 12.47 -19.19
CA LYS A 128 7.96 13.41 -20.30
C LYS A 128 9.36 14.02 -20.25
N LEU A 129 9.96 14.08 -19.06
CA LEU A 129 11.29 14.63 -18.81
C LEU A 129 12.36 13.54 -18.67
N GLY A 130 12.00 12.25 -18.86
CA GLY A 130 12.92 11.13 -18.71
C GLY A 130 13.22 10.73 -17.27
N TYR A 131 12.34 11.10 -16.33
CA TYR A 131 12.45 10.71 -14.93
C TYR A 131 11.41 9.67 -14.56
N PHE A 132 11.71 8.95 -13.50
CA PHE A 132 10.95 7.84 -12.97
C PHE A 132 10.45 8.17 -11.54
N LEU A 133 9.20 7.81 -11.23
CA LEU A 133 8.67 7.90 -9.88
C LEU A 133 9.01 6.62 -9.10
N PRO A 134 9.82 6.69 -8.01
CA PRO A 134 10.19 5.49 -7.23
C PRO A 134 9.10 5.01 -6.27
N ILE A 135 7.85 5.44 -6.48
CA ILE A 135 6.66 4.98 -5.79
C ILE A 135 5.67 4.58 -6.87
N GLN A 136 5.62 3.30 -7.21
CA GLN A 136 4.66 2.82 -8.20
C GLN A 136 3.58 1.99 -7.50
N THR A 137 2.53 2.67 -7.09
CA THR A 137 1.29 2.07 -6.61
C THR A 137 0.23 2.11 -7.72
N GLN A 138 -1.01 1.80 -7.38
CA GLN A 138 -2.13 2.00 -8.30
C GLN A 138 -2.15 3.47 -8.79
N ILE A 139 -2.30 3.67 -10.09
CA ILE A 139 -2.28 5.00 -10.73
C ILE A 139 -3.30 6.01 -10.16
N GLY A 140 -4.36 5.51 -9.55
CA GLY A 140 -5.38 6.30 -8.86
C GLY A 140 -5.03 6.67 -7.41
N SER A 141 -3.94 6.13 -6.84
CA SER A 141 -3.51 6.45 -5.47
C SER A 141 -2.99 7.89 -5.37
N SER A 142 -3.13 8.52 -4.22
CA SER A 142 -2.53 9.82 -3.93
C SER A 142 -1.10 9.68 -3.42
N ILE A 143 -0.21 10.62 -3.79
CA ILE A 143 1.18 10.63 -3.31
C ILE A 143 1.24 10.73 -1.79
N GLY A 144 0.44 11.59 -1.18
CA GLY A 144 0.40 11.73 0.28
C GLY A 144 -0.05 10.46 0.99
N GLY A 145 -1.05 9.76 0.43
CA GLY A 145 -1.49 8.45 0.93
C GLY A 145 -0.39 7.40 0.84
N ALA A 146 0.27 7.29 -0.32
CA ALA A 146 1.38 6.37 -0.55
C ALA A 146 2.55 6.60 0.41
N VAL A 147 2.91 7.87 0.66
CA VAL A 147 3.95 8.26 1.62
C VAL A 147 3.49 7.99 3.06
N SER A 148 2.24 8.30 3.37
CA SER A 148 1.66 8.13 4.71
C SER A 148 1.68 6.68 5.18
N ILE A 149 1.47 5.70 4.29
CA ILE A 149 1.58 4.27 4.61
C ILE A 149 2.98 3.70 4.33
N ASN A 150 3.91 4.50 3.80
CA ASN A 150 5.23 4.05 3.35
C ASN A 150 5.12 2.85 2.39
N THR A 151 4.23 2.97 1.40
CA THR A 151 3.79 1.86 0.55
C THR A 151 4.94 1.10 -0.10
N LEU A 152 4.75 -0.20 -0.22
CA LEU A 152 5.54 -1.02 -1.14
C LEU A 152 5.10 -0.68 -2.57
N GLY A 153 6.01 -0.22 -3.41
CA GLY A 153 5.71 -0.03 -4.83
C GLY A 153 5.82 -1.36 -5.58
N HIS A 154 4.91 -1.62 -6.51
CA HIS A 154 4.97 -2.85 -7.32
C HIS A 154 6.30 -3.03 -8.05
N LEU A 155 6.99 -1.94 -8.36
CA LEU A 155 8.00 -1.93 -9.40
C LEU A 155 9.39 -1.49 -8.93
N THR A 156 9.64 -1.25 -7.64
CA THR A 156 10.86 -0.51 -7.31
C THR A 156 11.53 -0.89 -6.01
N ASP A 157 10.88 -1.70 -5.21
CA ASP A 157 11.29 -1.95 -3.83
C ASP A 157 12.70 -2.56 -3.71
N ASN A 158 13.05 -3.42 -4.66
CA ASN A 158 14.32 -4.12 -4.64
C ASN A 158 15.55 -3.20 -4.75
N ILE A 159 15.43 -2.10 -5.51
CA ILE A 159 16.56 -1.22 -5.83
C ILE A 159 16.35 0.20 -5.29
N PHE A 160 15.16 0.76 -5.49
CA PHE A 160 14.89 2.15 -5.13
C PHE A 160 14.32 2.30 -3.72
N GLY A 161 13.87 1.20 -3.12
CA GLY A 161 13.28 1.20 -1.80
C GLY A 161 11.90 1.87 -1.75
N ARG A 162 11.46 2.18 -0.55
CA ARG A 162 10.15 2.75 -0.23
C ARG A 162 10.18 4.28 -0.19
N PRO A 163 9.03 4.96 -0.01
CA PRO A 163 8.98 6.41 0.20
C PRO A 163 9.98 6.91 1.22
N VAL A 164 10.20 6.20 2.33
CA VAL A 164 11.17 6.56 3.37
C VAL A 164 12.60 6.72 2.86
N ASN A 165 12.95 6.09 1.73
CA ASN A 165 14.28 6.19 1.11
C ASN A 165 14.38 7.39 0.16
N ASN A 166 13.28 7.79 -0.47
CA ASN A 166 13.24 8.71 -1.60
C ASN A 166 12.65 10.10 -1.27
N VAL A 167 11.90 10.22 -0.17
CA VAL A 167 11.35 11.50 0.30
C VAL A 167 12.46 12.36 0.89
N LEU A 168 12.58 13.59 0.39
CA LEU A 168 13.52 14.60 0.86
C LEU A 168 12.96 15.48 1.97
N GLY A 169 11.64 15.70 1.97
CA GLY A 169 10.96 16.52 2.97
C GLY A 169 9.46 16.49 2.80
N LEU A 170 8.76 16.93 3.85
CA LEU A 170 7.31 17.00 3.91
C LEU A 170 6.88 18.35 4.47
N GLU A 171 5.75 18.87 3.99
CA GLU A 171 4.93 19.81 4.74
C GLU A 171 3.82 19.04 5.43
N VAL A 172 3.60 19.29 6.72
CA VAL A 172 2.65 18.55 7.56
C VAL A 172 1.87 19.53 8.42
N VAL A 173 0.56 19.33 8.52
CA VAL A 173 -0.28 20.04 9.49
C VAL A 173 -0.49 19.13 10.71
N LEU A 174 -0.08 19.61 11.87
CA LEU A 174 -0.23 18.90 13.14
C LEU A 174 -1.68 18.95 13.65
N PRO A 175 -2.10 18.01 14.51
CA PRO A 175 -3.47 18.00 15.08
C PRO A 175 -3.85 19.28 15.81
N THR A 176 -2.87 20.03 16.28
CA THR A 176 -3.01 21.34 16.97
C THR A 176 -3.13 22.52 15.99
N GLY A 177 -2.98 22.24 14.68
CA GLY A 177 -3.13 23.21 13.59
C GLY A 177 -1.84 23.90 13.16
N GLU A 178 -0.69 23.62 13.78
CA GLU A 178 0.58 24.14 13.28
C GLU A 178 0.98 23.49 11.96
N ILE A 179 1.47 24.31 11.03
CA ILE A 179 2.05 23.86 9.78
C ILE A 179 3.56 23.79 9.95
N ILE A 180 4.15 22.64 9.71
CA ILE A 180 5.59 22.44 9.83
C ILE A 180 6.20 21.93 8.52
N GLU A 181 7.43 22.38 8.26
CA GLU A 181 8.29 21.86 7.22
C GLU A 181 9.30 20.87 7.82
N THR A 182 9.51 19.73 7.16
CA THR A 182 10.49 18.73 7.56
C THR A 182 11.44 18.41 6.43
N GLY A 183 12.62 17.89 6.76
CA GLY A 183 13.62 17.54 5.76
C GLY A 183 14.28 18.75 5.10
N SER A 184 14.73 18.61 3.85
CA SER A 184 15.41 19.68 3.12
C SER A 184 15.29 19.50 1.60
N LYS A 185 15.80 20.48 0.81
CA LYS A 185 16.00 20.35 -0.64
C LYS A 185 17.34 19.70 -1.01
N CYS A 186 18.15 19.33 -0.01
CA CYS A 186 19.46 18.71 -0.20
C CYS A 186 19.37 17.19 -0.08
N LEU A 187 20.14 16.46 -0.89
CA LEU A 187 20.23 15.01 -0.82
C LEU A 187 20.85 14.53 0.50
N ARG A 188 21.86 15.26 1.00
CA ARG A 188 22.52 14.92 2.26
C ARG A 188 21.80 15.57 3.44
N ARG A 189 21.36 14.75 4.38
CA ARG A 189 20.60 15.14 5.58
C ARG A 189 21.29 14.57 6.82
N ALA A 190 22.22 15.31 7.40
CA ALA A 190 22.99 14.86 8.56
C ALA A 190 22.82 15.79 9.79
N ALA A 191 22.04 16.86 9.67
CA ALA A 191 21.83 17.81 10.74
C ALA A 191 20.51 17.53 11.48
N GLY A 192 20.58 17.14 12.74
CA GLY A 192 19.43 16.85 13.60
C GLY A 192 18.74 15.51 13.30
N TRP A 193 17.58 15.34 13.91
CA TRP A 193 16.73 14.19 13.62
C TRP A 193 15.91 14.41 12.35
N ASP A 194 15.81 13.38 11.53
CA ASP A 194 15.00 13.42 10.31
C ASP A 194 13.50 13.28 10.66
N LEU A 195 12.86 14.40 10.96
CA LEU A 195 11.43 14.42 11.32
C LEU A 195 10.52 13.96 10.16
N ALA A 196 10.95 14.05 8.90
CA ALA A 196 10.15 13.53 7.79
C ALA A 196 9.85 12.03 7.98
N ARG A 197 10.84 11.27 8.47
CA ARG A 197 10.71 9.84 8.73
C ARG A 197 9.75 9.47 9.87
N VAL A 198 9.39 10.43 10.71
CA VAL A 198 8.39 10.24 11.77
C VAL A 198 6.97 10.20 11.18
N PHE A 199 6.75 10.98 10.11
CA PHE A 199 5.43 11.06 9.45
C PHE A 199 5.27 10.04 8.32
N ILE A 200 6.36 9.59 7.69
CA ILE A 200 6.33 8.53 6.68
C ILE A 200 5.97 7.21 7.37
N GLY A 201 4.90 6.55 6.91
CA GLY A 201 4.38 5.33 7.53
C GLY A 201 3.59 5.57 8.83
N SER A 202 3.25 6.83 9.15
CA SER A 202 2.43 7.16 10.32
C SER A 202 0.93 7.08 10.07
N GLU A 203 0.48 6.84 8.82
CA GLU A 203 -0.93 6.64 8.45
C GLU A 203 -1.87 7.78 8.87
N GLY A 204 -1.36 9.02 8.85
CA GLY A 204 -2.14 10.18 9.25
C GLY A 204 -2.46 10.26 10.76
N ILE A 205 -1.81 9.42 11.58
CA ILE A 205 -2.03 9.38 13.03
C ILE A 205 -1.34 10.55 13.76
N LEU A 206 -0.19 11.00 13.24
CA LEU A 206 0.65 12.02 13.88
C LEU A 206 0.46 13.42 13.27
N GLY A 207 -0.05 13.50 12.06
CA GLY A 207 -0.27 14.74 11.32
C GLY A 207 -0.75 14.46 9.91
N ILE A 208 -1.23 15.49 9.21
CA ILE A 208 -1.72 15.40 7.84
C ILE A 208 -0.64 15.92 6.89
N ILE A 209 -0.11 15.05 6.04
CA ILE A 209 0.84 15.42 4.99
C ILE A 209 0.10 16.25 3.94
N THR A 210 0.62 17.43 3.62
CA THR A 210 0.05 18.37 2.63
C THR A 210 0.91 18.53 1.40
N LYS A 211 2.25 18.42 1.55
CA LYS A 211 3.19 18.37 0.42
C LYS A 211 4.26 17.31 0.63
N VAL A 212 4.71 16.75 -0.47
CA VAL A 212 5.78 15.75 -0.53
C VAL A 212 6.85 16.23 -1.49
N ARG A 213 8.10 16.29 -1.01
CA ARG A 213 9.29 16.56 -1.84
C ARG A 213 10.11 15.29 -1.98
N MET A 214 10.44 14.91 -3.22
CA MET A 214 11.16 13.68 -3.53
C MET A 214 12.33 13.95 -4.48
N VAL A 215 13.29 13.02 -4.47
CA VAL A 215 14.40 13.02 -5.42
C VAL A 215 13.92 12.68 -6.82
N LEU A 216 14.49 13.34 -7.85
CA LEU A 216 14.35 12.92 -9.24
C LEU A 216 15.27 11.74 -9.52
N ILE A 217 14.73 10.68 -10.09
CA ILE A 217 15.49 9.48 -10.48
C ILE A 217 15.40 9.37 -12.01
N PRO A 218 16.53 9.37 -12.73
CA PRO A 218 16.51 9.14 -14.18
C PRO A 218 15.86 7.81 -14.54
N MET A 219 15.07 7.79 -15.62
CA MET A 219 14.44 6.59 -16.12
C MET A 219 15.52 5.59 -16.59
N PRO A 220 15.62 4.39 -16.02
CA PRO A 220 16.56 3.40 -16.50
C PRO A 220 16.08 2.72 -17.79
N GLU A 221 17.00 2.18 -18.58
CA GLU A 221 16.66 1.21 -19.61
C GLU A 221 16.26 -0.11 -18.98
N THR A 222 15.24 -0.76 -19.50
CA THR A 222 14.71 -2.00 -18.92
C THR A 222 14.47 -3.10 -19.95
N VAL A 223 14.56 -4.35 -19.49
CA VAL A 223 14.21 -5.56 -20.25
C VAL A 223 13.46 -6.52 -19.35
N ASP A 224 12.33 -7.04 -19.82
CA ASP A 224 11.47 -7.94 -19.09
C ASP A 224 11.81 -9.41 -19.42
N ALA A 225 11.73 -10.28 -18.41
CA ALA A 225 11.89 -11.71 -18.52
C ALA A 225 10.77 -12.43 -17.75
N VAL A 226 10.33 -13.57 -18.28
CA VAL A 226 9.31 -14.43 -17.66
C VAL A 226 9.85 -15.83 -17.47
N ALA A 227 9.40 -16.49 -16.40
CA ALA A 227 9.71 -17.88 -16.11
C ALA A 227 8.48 -18.62 -15.57
N PHE A 228 8.36 -19.90 -15.91
CA PHE A 228 7.28 -20.79 -15.50
C PHE A 228 7.82 -21.94 -14.67
N PHE A 229 7.24 -22.11 -13.50
CA PHE A 229 7.62 -23.10 -12.51
C PHE A 229 6.47 -24.07 -12.27
N LYS A 230 6.78 -25.22 -11.67
CA LYS A 230 5.73 -26.14 -11.24
C LYS A 230 4.97 -25.59 -10.03
N THR A 231 5.69 -24.98 -9.09
CA THR A 231 5.14 -24.44 -7.84
C THR A 231 5.75 -23.08 -7.51
N VAL A 232 5.08 -22.31 -6.67
CA VAL A 232 5.65 -21.05 -6.14
C VAL A 232 6.84 -21.29 -5.20
N GLU A 233 6.90 -22.43 -4.53
CA GLU A 233 8.04 -22.81 -3.70
C GLU A 233 9.37 -22.82 -4.50
N GLU A 234 9.35 -23.33 -5.74
CA GLU A 234 10.50 -23.30 -6.64
C GLU A 234 10.92 -21.86 -6.95
N ILE A 235 9.97 -20.91 -7.07
CA ILE A 235 10.27 -19.47 -7.22
C ILE A 235 10.96 -18.95 -5.95
N GLY A 236 10.48 -19.33 -4.76
CA GLY A 236 11.12 -18.98 -3.49
C GLY A 236 12.57 -19.46 -3.40
N HIS A 237 12.85 -20.67 -3.90
CA HIS A 237 14.23 -21.17 -4.03
C HIS A 237 15.05 -20.33 -5.00
N ALA A 238 14.49 -19.91 -6.15
CA ALA A 238 15.16 -19.04 -7.12
C ALA A 238 15.53 -17.69 -6.49
N VAL A 239 14.61 -17.06 -5.74
CA VAL A 239 14.91 -15.81 -5.00
C VAL A 239 16.03 -16.04 -3.98
N GLY A 240 16.00 -17.14 -3.22
CA GLY A 240 17.07 -17.48 -2.30
C GLY A 240 18.44 -17.69 -3.00
N MET A 241 18.47 -18.25 -4.21
CA MET A 241 19.68 -18.35 -5.04
C MET A 241 20.16 -16.96 -5.50
N MET A 242 19.26 -16.09 -5.91
CA MET A 242 19.57 -14.72 -6.34
C MET A 242 20.46 -13.99 -5.32
N TYR A 243 20.09 -14.05 -4.05
CA TYR A 243 20.86 -13.43 -2.96
C TYR A 243 22.17 -14.16 -2.64
N ARG A 244 22.16 -15.50 -2.58
CA ARG A 244 23.37 -16.29 -2.25
C ARG A 244 24.45 -16.18 -3.31
N GLU A 245 24.07 -16.17 -4.58
CA GLU A 245 24.99 -16.11 -5.72
C GLU A 245 25.29 -14.68 -6.17
N LYS A 246 24.71 -13.68 -5.48
CA LYS A 246 24.91 -12.25 -5.75
C LYS A 246 24.52 -11.85 -7.18
N PHE A 247 23.40 -12.39 -7.67
CA PHE A 247 22.82 -11.95 -8.92
C PHE A 247 22.38 -10.48 -8.84
N PRO A 248 22.36 -9.78 -9.99
CA PRO A 248 21.72 -8.48 -10.04
C PRO A 248 20.25 -8.60 -9.63
N LEU A 249 19.83 -7.81 -8.65
CA LEU A 249 18.41 -7.77 -8.30
C LEU A 249 17.63 -7.13 -9.45
N PRO A 250 16.46 -7.65 -9.82
CA PRO A 250 15.59 -6.99 -10.77
C PRO A 250 15.09 -5.67 -10.17
N MET A 251 14.87 -4.66 -10.99
CA MET A 251 14.22 -3.42 -10.59
C MET A 251 12.83 -3.72 -10.05
N ASP A 252 12.15 -4.64 -10.72
CA ASP A 252 10.80 -5.10 -10.45
C ASP A 252 10.70 -6.61 -10.63
N GLY A 253 9.86 -7.26 -9.85
CA GLY A 253 9.58 -8.67 -10.01
C GLY A 253 8.31 -9.10 -9.29
N GLU A 254 7.49 -9.86 -9.99
CA GLU A 254 6.25 -10.42 -9.48
C GLU A 254 6.25 -11.94 -9.65
N PHE A 255 5.64 -12.64 -8.70
CA PHE A 255 5.23 -14.02 -8.92
C PHE A 255 3.73 -14.17 -8.76
N VAL A 256 3.17 -15.14 -9.45
CA VAL A 256 1.74 -15.44 -9.46
C VAL A 256 1.58 -16.95 -9.29
N GLY A 257 0.78 -17.38 -8.32
CA GLY A 257 0.48 -18.79 -8.06
C GLY A 257 -0.36 -19.42 -9.18
N GLU A 258 -0.35 -20.73 -9.26
CA GLU A 258 -0.96 -21.51 -10.35
C GLU A 258 -2.42 -21.15 -10.59
N LYS A 259 -3.23 -21.11 -9.53
CA LYS A 259 -4.66 -20.77 -9.61
C LYS A 259 -4.90 -19.38 -10.19
N ALA A 260 -4.11 -18.40 -9.78
CA ALA A 260 -4.19 -17.03 -10.29
C ALA A 260 -3.66 -16.90 -11.73
N CYS A 261 -2.59 -17.65 -12.07
CA CYS A 261 -2.08 -17.71 -13.46
C CYS A 261 -3.14 -18.18 -14.42
N LYS A 262 -3.83 -19.29 -14.11
CA LYS A 262 -4.88 -19.85 -14.99
C LYS A 262 -5.96 -18.81 -15.33
N VAL A 263 -6.42 -18.08 -14.32
CA VAL A 263 -7.42 -17.02 -14.50
C VAL A 263 -6.84 -15.83 -15.29
N GLY A 264 -5.65 -15.40 -14.96
CA GLY A 264 -5.00 -14.27 -15.63
C GLY A 264 -4.68 -14.56 -17.10
N TYR A 265 -4.26 -15.79 -17.43
CA TYR A 265 -3.99 -16.20 -18.81
C TYR A 265 -5.28 -16.20 -19.65
N GLU A 266 -6.37 -16.77 -19.12
CA GLU A 266 -7.67 -16.75 -19.78
C GLU A 266 -8.13 -15.30 -20.05
N ALA A 267 -8.04 -14.42 -19.05
CA ALA A 267 -8.45 -13.02 -19.16
C ALA A 267 -7.60 -12.22 -20.16
N LYS A 268 -6.32 -12.58 -20.33
CA LYS A 268 -5.38 -11.87 -21.24
C LYS A 268 -5.21 -12.55 -22.61
N GLY A 269 -5.84 -13.72 -22.81
CA GLY A 269 -5.68 -14.50 -24.04
C GLY A 269 -4.25 -14.99 -24.24
N LEU A 270 -3.58 -15.41 -23.14
CA LEU A 270 -2.23 -15.96 -23.15
C LEU A 270 -2.29 -17.48 -23.10
N ASP A 271 -1.49 -18.13 -23.95
CA ASP A 271 -1.32 -19.59 -23.95
C ASP A 271 0.08 -19.91 -23.41
N PHE A 272 0.17 -20.01 -22.08
CA PHE A 272 1.41 -20.26 -21.36
C PHE A 272 1.36 -21.59 -20.58
N PRO A 273 2.53 -22.15 -20.20
CA PRO A 273 2.60 -23.37 -19.41
C PRO A 273 1.81 -23.29 -18.10
N GLU A 274 1.15 -24.40 -17.73
CA GLU A 274 0.53 -24.52 -16.42
C GLU A 274 1.56 -24.48 -15.29
N GLY A 275 1.17 -23.86 -14.17
CA GLY A 275 1.98 -23.72 -12.96
C GLY A 275 2.09 -22.28 -12.49
N ALA A 276 3.06 -22.02 -11.65
CA ALA A 276 3.35 -20.68 -11.15
C ALA A 276 4.23 -19.89 -12.15
N MET A 277 4.07 -18.59 -12.18
CA MET A 277 4.80 -17.68 -13.05
C MET A 277 5.61 -16.69 -12.22
N ALA A 278 6.84 -16.41 -12.67
CA ALA A 278 7.62 -15.26 -12.22
C ALA A 278 7.89 -14.34 -13.42
N ILE A 279 7.68 -13.04 -13.24
CA ILE A 279 8.07 -12.01 -14.20
C ILE A 279 9.01 -11.04 -13.52
N THR A 280 10.06 -10.60 -14.21
CA THR A 280 11.04 -9.65 -13.70
C THR A 280 11.36 -8.59 -14.73
N ARG A 281 11.65 -7.38 -14.24
CA ARG A 281 12.15 -6.26 -15.03
C ARG A 281 13.57 -5.96 -14.60
N SER A 282 14.53 -6.29 -15.43
CA SER A 282 15.93 -5.97 -15.21
C SER A 282 16.24 -4.59 -15.77
N MET A 283 17.00 -3.80 -15.01
CA MET A 283 17.44 -2.48 -15.45
C MET A 283 18.92 -2.46 -15.86
N GLY A 284 19.32 -1.48 -16.65
CA GLY A 284 20.70 -1.23 -17.05
C GLY A 284 20.96 0.24 -17.33
N ARG A 285 22.24 0.61 -17.49
CA ARG A 285 22.66 1.96 -17.92
C ARG A 285 22.26 2.25 -19.36
N ASP A 286 22.19 1.19 -20.15
CA ASP A 286 21.77 1.17 -21.53
C ASP A 286 21.05 -0.14 -21.83
N LYS A 287 20.46 -0.26 -23.01
CA LYS A 287 19.69 -1.44 -23.40
C LYS A 287 20.49 -2.73 -23.41
N GLU A 288 21.79 -2.65 -23.74
CA GLU A 288 22.66 -3.83 -23.75
C GLU A 288 22.94 -4.32 -22.34
N ASP A 289 23.16 -3.41 -21.39
CA ASP A 289 23.36 -3.70 -19.97
C ASP A 289 22.06 -4.30 -19.36
N ALA A 290 20.90 -3.71 -19.63
CA ALA A 290 19.60 -4.24 -19.21
C ALA A 290 19.35 -5.65 -19.78
N LEU A 291 19.70 -5.88 -21.04
CA LEU A 291 19.57 -7.19 -21.68
C LEU A 291 20.47 -8.23 -21.04
N ARG A 292 21.73 -7.91 -20.73
CA ARG A 292 22.63 -8.81 -20.00
C ARG A 292 22.07 -9.20 -18.66
N ASN A 293 21.57 -8.24 -17.89
CA ASN A 293 20.97 -8.48 -16.58
C ASN A 293 19.71 -9.36 -16.67
N ALA A 294 18.87 -9.16 -17.69
CA ALA A 294 17.71 -10.02 -17.96
C ALA A 294 18.13 -11.45 -18.38
N GLN A 295 19.18 -11.60 -19.17
CA GLN A 295 19.74 -12.91 -19.55
C GLN A 295 20.28 -13.67 -18.32
N GLU A 296 20.95 -12.98 -17.40
CA GLU A 296 21.39 -13.57 -16.13
C GLU A 296 20.17 -14.02 -15.30
N MET A 297 19.08 -13.24 -15.27
CA MET A 297 17.85 -13.64 -14.59
C MET A 297 17.23 -14.90 -15.21
N VAL A 298 17.13 -14.97 -16.54
CA VAL A 298 16.69 -16.19 -17.27
C VAL A 298 17.59 -17.38 -16.92
N ARG A 299 18.91 -17.19 -16.86
CA ARG A 299 19.86 -18.24 -16.47
C ARG A 299 19.59 -18.75 -15.05
N LEU A 300 19.41 -17.82 -14.09
CA LEU A 300 19.08 -18.15 -12.71
C LEU A 300 17.79 -18.97 -12.62
N PHE A 301 16.74 -18.54 -13.28
CA PHE A 301 15.45 -19.25 -13.26
C PHE A 301 15.56 -20.66 -13.82
N LYS A 302 16.32 -20.86 -14.92
CA LYS A 302 16.58 -22.19 -15.48
C LYS A 302 17.38 -23.06 -14.51
N GLN A 303 18.39 -22.51 -13.82
CA GLN A 303 19.15 -23.22 -12.79
C GLN A 303 18.29 -23.60 -11.59
N ALA A 304 17.32 -22.76 -11.24
CA ALA A 304 16.38 -23.00 -10.15
C ALA A 304 15.25 -24.00 -10.51
N GLY A 305 15.21 -24.50 -11.75
CA GLY A 305 14.26 -25.55 -12.17
C GLY A 305 13.04 -25.04 -12.94
N ALA A 306 13.06 -23.80 -13.44
CA ALA A 306 11.97 -23.32 -14.30
C ALA A 306 11.78 -24.25 -15.52
N LYS A 307 10.53 -24.61 -15.80
CA LYS A 307 10.14 -25.38 -17.00
C LYS A 307 10.56 -24.66 -18.26
N GLU A 308 10.26 -23.36 -18.29
CA GLU A 308 10.63 -22.44 -19.36
C GLU A 308 11.01 -21.08 -18.74
N ALA A 309 11.97 -20.39 -19.37
CA ALA A 309 12.30 -19.01 -19.02
C ALA A 309 12.92 -18.32 -20.23
N PHE A 310 12.44 -17.11 -20.54
CA PHE A 310 12.88 -16.34 -21.71
C PHE A 310 12.64 -14.83 -21.52
N ILE A 311 13.25 -14.05 -22.40
CA ILE A 311 13.09 -12.59 -22.46
C ILE A 311 11.82 -12.26 -23.23
N LEU A 312 11.04 -11.31 -22.73
CA LEU A 312 9.87 -10.79 -23.41
C LEU A 312 10.32 -9.68 -24.37
N GLU A 313 10.43 -10.04 -25.66
CA GLU A 313 10.88 -9.09 -26.69
C GLU A 313 9.75 -8.20 -27.20
N ASP A 314 8.51 -8.68 -27.16
CA ASP A 314 7.32 -7.96 -27.58
C ASP A 314 6.73 -7.15 -26.42
N PRO A 315 6.70 -5.79 -26.49
CA PRO A 315 6.16 -4.96 -25.43
C PRO A 315 4.67 -5.20 -25.14
N GLU A 316 3.87 -5.56 -26.16
CA GLU A 316 2.44 -5.85 -25.99
C GLU A 316 2.24 -7.14 -25.19
N ILE A 317 3.06 -8.17 -25.48
CA ILE A 317 3.05 -9.40 -24.69
C ILE A 317 3.55 -9.13 -23.27
N ALA A 318 4.61 -8.35 -23.09
CA ALA A 318 5.11 -7.97 -21.76
C ALA A 318 4.03 -7.27 -20.92
N GLU A 319 3.30 -6.32 -21.49
CA GLU A 319 2.19 -5.64 -20.79
C GLU A 319 1.07 -6.62 -20.40
N LYS A 320 0.71 -7.56 -21.28
CA LYS A 320 -0.26 -8.61 -20.94
C LYS A 320 0.21 -9.50 -19.80
N VAL A 321 1.50 -9.88 -19.79
CA VAL A 321 2.08 -10.74 -18.76
C VAL A 321 2.11 -10.02 -17.39
N TRP A 322 2.51 -8.76 -17.35
CA TRP A 322 2.41 -7.94 -16.13
C TRP A 322 0.96 -7.82 -15.63
N GLY A 323 0.00 -7.73 -16.55
CA GLY A 323 -1.42 -7.66 -16.22
C GLY A 323 -2.04 -8.97 -15.71
N VAL A 324 -1.34 -10.10 -15.72
CA VAL A 324 -1.88 -11.40 -15.25
C VAL A 324 -2.30 -11.31 -13.77
N ARG A 325 -1.47 -10.73 -12.91
CA ARG A 325 -1.76 -10.54 -11.49
C ARG A 325 -2.98 -9.66 -11.24
N GLU A 326 -3.09 -8.53 -11.95
CA GLU A 326 -4.19 -7.58 -11.76
C GLU A 326 -5.55 -8.21 -12.12
N ASN A 327 -5.56 -9.09 -13.12
CA ASN A 327 -6.80 -9.77 -13.52
C ASN A 327 -7.25 -10.85 -12.55
N ALA A 328 -6.32 -11.49 -11.83
CA ALA A 328 -6.68 -12.38 -10.75
C ALA A 328 -7.48 -11.66 -9.65
N MET A 329 -7.16 -10.40 -9.35
CA MET A 329 -7.93 -9.58 -8.41
C MET A 329 -9.31 -9.19 -8.95
N ARG A 330 -9.42 -8.85 -10.24
CA ARG A 330 -10.70 -8.46 -10.88
C ARG A 330 -11.64 -9.65 -11.09
N TRP A 331 -11.11 -10.82 -11.29
CA TRP A 331 -11.87 -12.04 -11.57
C TRP A 331 -12.89 -12.40 -10.45
N GLY A 332 -12.57 -12.10 -9.20
CA GLY A 332 -13.51 -12.26 -8.09
C GLY A 332 -14.79 -11.45 -8.31
N GLN A 333 -14.68 -10.22 -8.80
CA GLN A 333 -15.84 -9.36 -9.10
C GLN A 333 -16.66 -9.90 -10.28
N GLU A 334 -16.02 -10.40 -11.33
CA GLU A 334 -16.70 -10.98 -12.50
C GLU A 334 -17.43 -12.28 -12.16
N LYS A 335 -16.97 -13.04 -11.17
CA LYS A 335 -17.64 -14.26 -10.67
C LYS A 335 -18.70 -14.00 -9.60
N GLY A 336 -19.03 -12.75 -9.30
CA GLY A 336 -20.04 -12.40 -8.30
C GLY A 336 -19.55 -12.61 -6.87
N LEU A 337 -18.25 -12.49 -6.63
CA LEU A 337 -17.68 -12.47 -5.27
C LEU A 337 -17.75 -11.04 -4.71
N LYS A 338 -18.09 -10.91 -3.44
CA LYS A 338 -18.25 -9.64 -2.75
C LYS A 338 -16.97 -9.29 -2.00
N GLY A 339 -16.35 -8.19 -2.36
CA GLY A 339 -15.17 -7.66 -1.67
C GLY A 339 -14.00 -8.64 -1.62
N TYR A 340 -12.91 -8.21 -1.03
CA TYR A 340 -11.75 -9.05 -0.79
C TYR A 340 -10.99 -8.59 0.45
N LEU A 341 -10.25 -9.51 1.05
CA LEU A 341 -9.31 -9.26 2.13
C LEU A 341 -7.93 -9.72 1.68
N ALA A 342 -6.94 -8.85 1.76
CA ALA A 342 -5.56 -9.21 1.53
C ALA A 342 -4.84 -9.37 2.87
N ILE A 343 -4.04 -10.43 3.00
CA ILE A 343 -3.04 -10.55 4.06
C ILE A 343 -1.66 -10.57 3.44
N GLU A 344 -0.68 -10.18 4.21
CA GLU A 344 0.72 -10.17 3.81
C GLU A 344 1.55 -10.96 4.80
N VAL A 345 2.48 -11.76 4.29
CA VAL A 345 3.45 -12.51 5.09
C VAL A 345 4.85 -12.19 4.60
N ASN A 346 5.74 -11.77 5.50
CA ASN A 346 7.10 -11.37 5.17
C ASN A 346 8.10 -12.30 5.89
N PRO A 347 8.36 -13.49 5.34
CA PRO A 347 9.31 -14.42 5.93
C PRO A 347 10.74 -13.91 5.77
N THR A 348 11.65 -14.31 6.66
CA THR A 348 13.08 -14.14 6.39
C THR A 348 13.47 -14.90 5.12
N LEU A 349 14.42 -14.38 4.32
CA LEU A 349 14.83 -14.98 3.04
C LEU A 349 15.12 -16.48 3.10
N PRO A 350 15.79 -17.04 4.14
CA PRO A 350 16.01 -18.49 4.24
C PRO A 350 14.72 -19.31 4.37
N ARG A 351 13.63 -18.70 4.81
CA ARG A 351 12.34 -19.37 5.01
C ARG A 351 11.30 -19.04 3.92
N LEU A 352 11.71 -18.28 2.90
CA LEU A 352 10.79 -17.80 1.86
C LEU A 352 10.09 -18.96 1.13
N ALA A 353 10.83 -19.95 0.66
CA ALA A 353 10.27 -21.11 -0.03
C ALA A 353 9.31 -21.92 0.86
N GLU A 354 9.67 -22.13 2.14
CA GLU A 354 8.81 -22.80 3.14
C GLU A 354 7.49 -22.04 3.32
N ALA A 355 7.56 -20.72 3.46
CA ALA A 355 6.37 -19.87 3.61
C ALA A 355 5.50 -19.93 2.35
N MET A 356 6.09 -19.87 1.15
CA MET A 356 5.35 -19.98 -0.11
C MET A 356 4.63 -21.34 -0.25
N ALA A 357 5.26 -22.44 0.15
CA ALA A 357 4.63 -23.75 0.15
C ALA A 357 3.44 -23.81 1.14
N GLU A 358 3.58 -23.26 2.34
CA GLU A 358 2.49 -23.20 3.33
C GLU A 358 1.34 -22.30 2.85
N LEU A 359 1.64 -21.15 2.27
CA LEU A 359 0.61 -20.25 1.71
C LEU A 359 -0.14 -20.89 0.54
N THR A 360 0.53 -21.69 -0.29
CA THR A 360 -0.14 -22.49 -1.32
C THR A 360 -1.13 -23.48 -0.67
N HIS A 361 -0.72 -24.18 0.38
CA HIS A 361 -1.62 -25.07 1.10
C HIS A 361 -2.81 -24.33 1.72
N ILE A 362 -2.61 -23.12 2.22
CA ILE A 362 -3.67 -22.27 2.78
C ILE A 362 -4.66 -21.85 1.70
N THR A 363 -4.20 -21.49 0.50
CA THR A 363 -5.06 -21.01 -0.59
C THR A 363 -5.73 -22.13 -1.38
N GLU A 364 -5.19 -23.34 -1.37
CA GLU A 364 -5.61 -24.44 -2.26
C GLU A 364 -5.95 -25.75 -1.53
N GLY A 365 -5.45 -25.96 -0.30
CA GLY A 365 -5.51 -27.24 0.39
C GLY A 365 -6.29 -27.29 1.70
N ARG A 366 -6.86 -26.19 2.19
CA ARG A 366 -7.64 -26.16 3.44
C ARG A 366 -9.03 -26.80 3.26
N ASN A 367 -9.62 -27.21 4.37
CA ASN A 367 -10.97 -27.78 4.42
C ASN A 367 -11.86 -27.15 5.52
N ASP A 368 -11.49 -26.01 6.03
CA ASP A 368 -12.21 -25.23 7.04
C ASP A 368 -13.06 -24.10 6.43
N LEU A 369 -13.48 -23.16 7.27
CA LEU A 369 -14.35 -22.06 6.85
C LEU A 369 -13.64 -21.10 5.88
N ILE A 370 -12.33 -20.88 6.04
CA ILE A 370 -11.51 -20.06 5.13
C ILE A 370 -11.46 -20.70 3.74
N ALA A 371 -11.43 -22.03 3.65
CA ALA A 371 -11.45 -22.78 2.38
C ALA A 371 -12.70 -22.52 1.51
N GLN A 372 -13.74 -21.94 2.08
CA GLN A 372 -14.95 -21.57 1.34
C GLN A 372 -14.84 -20.21 0.65
N THR A 373 -13.75 -19.48 0.88
CA THR A 373 -13.39 -18.27 0.11
C THR A 373 -12.68 -18.66 -1.17
N GLU A 374 -12.66 -17.77 -2.15
CA GLU A 374 -11.74 -17.88 -3.29
C GLU A 374 -10.42 -17.20 -2.92
N ALA A 375 -9.34 -17.98 -2.88
CA ALA A 375 -8.04 -17.49 -2.46
C ALA A 375 -6.99 -17.58 -3.57
N TYR A 376 -6.10 -16.57 -3.62
CA TYR A 376 -5.03 -16.45 -4.60
C TYR A 376 -3.72 -16.06 -3.91
N LEU A 377 -2.62 -16.66 -4.35
CA LEU A 377 -1.26 -16.35 -3.89
C LEU A 377 -0.50 -15.59 -4.97
N TYR A 378 0.11 -14.48 -4.60
CA TYR A 378 1.04 -13.69 -5.42
C TYR A 378 2.03 -12.95 -4.51
N GLY A 379 3.01 -12.30 -5.08
CA GLY A 379 3.98 -11.50 -4.34
C GLY A 379 5.13 -11.04 -5.22
N HIS A 380 6.20 -10.58 -4.58
CA HIS A 380 7.29 -9.91 -5.29
C HIS A 380 8.53 -10.82 -5.42
N VAL A 381 9.12 -10.84 -6.61
CA VAL A 381 10.41 -11.50 -6.87
C VAL A 381 11.54 -10.53 -6.53
N GLY A 382 12.44 -10.95 -5.67
CA GLY A 382 13.55 -10.13 -5.19
C GLY A 382 13.31 -9.51 -3.81
N SER A 383 12.12 -9.70 -3.23
CA SER A 383 11.82 -9.34 -1.85
C SER A 383 11.17 -10.52 -1.10
N ASP A 384 10.82 -10.30 0.14
CA ASP A 384 10.17 -11.26 1.03
C ASP A 384 8.67 -11.00 1.21
N SER A 385 8.05 -10.25 0.30
CA SER A 385 6.64 -9.89 0.37
C SER A 385 5.75 -10.90 -0.34
N LEU A 386 4.92 -11.60 0.43
CA LEU A 386 3.98 -12.62 -0.01
C LEU A 386 2.55 -12.18 0.31
N HIS A 387 1.66 -12.20 -0.66
CA HIS A 387 0.28 -11.78 -0.52
C HIS A 387 -0.69 -12.94 -0.75
N CYS A 388 -1.64 -13.12 0.17
CA CYS A 388 -2.82 -13.94 -0.08
C CYS A 388 -4.05 -13.04 -0.16
N LEU A 389 -4.77 -13.15 -1.26
CA LEU A 389 -6.03 -12.46 -1.47
C LEU A 389 -7.18 -13.45 -1.26
N PHE A 390 -8.13 -13.10 -0.42
CA PHE A 390 -9.34 -13.88 -0.15
C PHE A 390 -10.55 -13.08 -0.64
N ALA A 391 -11.33 -13.64 -1.56
CA ALA A 391 -12.58 -13.09 -2.05
C ALA A 391 -13.76 -13.90 -1.52
N PHE A 392 -14.86 -13.24 -1.16
CA PHE A 392 -15.96 -13.81 -0.39
C PHE A 392 -17.19 -14.11 -1.27
N PRO A 393 -17.86 -15.26 -1.08
CA PRO A 393 -19.12 -15.55 -1.78
C PRO A 393 -20.19 -14.49 -1.48
N TYR A 394 -20.92 -14.10 -2.52
CA TYR A 394 -21.89 -12.99 -2.45
C TYR A 394 -23.10 -13.31 -1.55
N ASP A 395 -23.43 -14.57 -1.40
CA ASP A 395 -24.58 -15.09 -0.63
C ASP A 395 -24.32 -15.23 0.88
N TRP A 396 -23.12 -14.90 1.34
CA TRP A 396 -22.82 -14.95 2.76
C TRP A 396 -23.46 -13.82 3.54
N SER A 397 -23.92 -14.14 4.77
CA SER A 397 -24.35 -13.08 5.69
C SER A 397 -23.17 -12.25 6.18
N THR A 398 -23.44 -11.01 6.58
CA THR A 398 -22.44 -10.10 7.16
C THR A 398 -21.74 -10.72 8.37
N GLU A 399 -22.48 -11.42 9.24
CA GLU A 399 -21.93 -12.09 10.43
C GLU A 399 -20.92 -13.18 10.05
N LYS A 400 -21.27 -14.01 9.04
CA LYS A 400 -20.35 -15.03 8.54
C LYS A 400 -19.10 -14.42 7.92
N MET A 401 -19.26 -13.34 7.14
CA MET A 401 -18.11 -12.63 6.55
C MET A 401 -17.19 -12.08 7.63
N LYS A 402 -17.72 -11.41 8.66
CA LYS A 402 -16.96 -10.89 9.79
C LYS A 402 -16.20 -11.99 10.52
N GLN A 403 -16.87 -13.11 10.80
CA GLN A 403 -16.20 -14.27 11.44
C GLN A 403 -15.00 -14.76 10.62
N VAL A 404 -15.17 -14.91 9.31
CA VAL A 404 -14.07 -15.39 8.43
C VAL A 404 -12.96 -14.36 8.31
N VAL A 405 -13.28 -13.07 8.28
CA VAL A 405 -12.30 -11.98 8.33
C VAL A 405 -11.46 -12.07 9.60
N ASP A 406 -12.07 -12.27 10.76
CA ASP A 406 -11.36 -12.42 12.03
C ASP A 406 -10.46 -13.68 12.04
N GLU A 407 -10.93 -14.81 11.48
CA GLU A 407 -10.12 -16.02 11.33
C GLU A 407 -8.92 -15.80 10.40
N ILE A 408 -9.09 -15.07 9.30
CA ILE A 408 -7.99 -14.72 8.37
C ILE A 408 -6.98 -13.78 9.05
N TRP A 409 -7.41 -12.80 9.84
CA TRP A 409 -6.49 -11.93 10.60
C TRP A 409 -5.71 -12.69 11.68
N ASN A 410 -6.35 -13.65 12.34
CA ASN A 410 -5.65 -14.53 13.29
C ASN A 410 -4.61 -15.40 12.57
N LEU A 411 -4.96 -15.95 11.40
CA LEU A 411 -4.03 -16.69 10.56
C LEU A 411 -2.84 -15.82 10.11
N GLU A 412 -3.08 -14.59 9.68
CA GLU A 412 -2.02 -13.64 9.33
C GLU A 412 -1.06 -13.44 10.51
N ARG A 413 -1.61 -13.20 11.72
CA ARG A 413 -0.81 -13.03 12.93
C ARG A 413 0.06 -14.27 13.25
N GLU A 414 -0.51 -15.47 13.14
CA GLU A 414 0.22 -16.73 13.37
C GLU A 414 1.36 -16.90 12.36
N LEU A 415 1.11 -16.65 11.08
CA LEU A 415 2.10 -16.77 10.02
C LEU A 415 3.23 -15.74 10.19
N GLN A 416 2.93 -14.50 10.51
CA GLN A 416 3.92 -13.47 10.76
C GLN A 416 4.81 -13.82 11.95
N LEU A 417 4.27 -14.31 13.04
CA LEU A 417 5.05 -14.78 14.20
C LEU A 417 5.90 -16.00 13.84
N LYS A 418 5.33 -16.96 13.11
CA LYS A 418 6.02 -18.17 12.68
C LYS A 418 7.22 -17.88 11.80
N TYR A 419 7.08 -16.96 10.85
CA TYR A 419 8.11 -16.64 9.84
C TYR A 419 9.01 -15.47 10.21
N ASP A 420 8.88 -14.97 11.43
CA ASP A 420 9.64 -13.84 11.96
C ASP A 420 9.40 -12.52 11.20
N GLY A 421 8.28 -12.45 10.46
CA GLY A 421 7.87 -11.31 9.69
C GLY A 421 7.20 -10.24 10.54
N VAL A 422 7.49 -8.99 10.29
CA VAL A 422 6.66 -7.83 10.59
C VAL A 422 6.98 -6.80 9.53
N GLY A 423 6.56 -7.07 8.35
CA GLY A 423 6.80 -6.20 7.23
C GLY A 423 5.51 -5.86 6.53
N GLY A 424 5.66 -5.21 5.42
CA GLY A 424 4.61 -4.98 4.49
C GLY A 424 3.75 -3.76 4.76
N ASP A 425 2.66 -3.71 4.03
CA ASP A 425 1.67 -2.63 4.06
C ASP A 425 0.77 -2.74 5.31
N TRP A 426 1.41 -2.96 6.45
CA TRP A 426 0.73 -3.15 7.73
C TRP A 426 0.35 -1.82 8.34
N GLY A 427 -0.95 -1.58 8.38
CA GLY A 427 -1.51 -0.43 9.05
C GLY A 427 -1.59 -0.59 10.57
N TRP A 428 -1.66 0.54 11.27
CA TRP A 428 -2.01 0.61 12.67
C TRP A 428 -3.51 0.37 12.84
N LEU A 429 -3.91 -0.91 12.82
CA LEU A 429 -5.28 -1.32 13.05
C LEU A 429 -5.39 -2.09 14.36
N PRO A 430 -6.52 -1.99 15.08
CA PRO A 430 -6.68 -2.62 16.39
C PRO A 430 -6.34 -4.11 16.43
N HIS A 431 -6.70 -4.88 15.40
CA HIS A 431 -6.42 -6.31 15.31
C HIS A 431 -4.91 -6.62 15.13
N ARG A 432 -4.09 -5.65 14.71
CA ARG A 432 -2.63 -5.80 14.52
C ARG A 432 -1.80 -5.36 15.72
N VAL A 433 -2.38 -4.60 16.64
CA VAL A 433 -1.71 -4.18 17.89
C VAL A 433 -1.18 -5.38 18.69
N PRO A 434 -1.92 -6.50 18.88
CA PRO A 434 -1.39 -7.67 19.57
C PRO A 434 -0.12 -8.23 18.94
N LEU A 435 -0.07 -8.36 17.62
CA LEU A 435 1.12 -8.85 16.91
C LEU A 435 2.33 -7.93 17.15
N PHE A 436 2.14 -6.61 17.04
CA PHE A 436 3.22 -5.65 17.27
C PHE A 436 3.78 -5.77 18.70
N ARG A 437 2.91 -5.92 19.70
CA ARG A 437 3.31 -6.10 21.10
C ARG A 437 4.06 -7.41 21.34
N GLU A 438 3.65 -8.49 20.69
CA GLU A 438 4.33 -9.78 20.78
C GLU A 438 5.72 -9.74 20.12
N LYS A 439 5.80 -9.09 18.97
CA LYS A 439 7.03 -9.04 18.18
C LYS A 439 8.07 -8.09 18.77
N TYR A 440 7.68 -6.87 19.07
CA TYR A 440 8.60 -5.81 19.50
C TYR A 440 8.59 -5.54 21.00
N GLY A 441 7.68 -6.16 21.73
CA GLY A 441 7.50 -5.99 23.15
C GLY A 441 6.68 -4.76 23.55
N VAL A 442 6.17 -4.81 24.78
CA VAL A 442 5.27 -3.80 25.33
C VAL A 442 5.91 -2.41 25.36
N THR A 443 7.19 -2.32 25.69
CA THR A 443 7.91 -1.02 25.79
C THR A 443 7.95 -0.29 24.45
N SER A 444 8.21 -0.99 23.34
CA SER A 444 8.22 -0.39 22.00
C SER A 444 6.84 0.12 21.62
N TYR A 445 5.80 -0.65 21.90
CA TYR A 445 4.42 -0.22 21.69
C TYR A 445 4.06 1.02 22.52
N GLU A 446 4.42 1.04 23.81
CA GLU A 446 4.18 2.20 24.69
C GLU A 446 4.89 3.47 24.19
N LEU A 447 6.08 3.36 23.59
CA LEU A 447 6.75 4.50 22.97
C LEU A 447 5.95 5.09 21.83
N ILE A 448 5.36 4.24 20.96
CA ILE A 448 4.51 4.70 19.85
C ILE A 448 3.25 5.40 20.39
N VAL A 449 2.60 4.85 21.42
CA VAL A 449 1.46 5.48 22.08
C VAL A 449 1.87 6.83 22.70
N LYS A 450 3.05 6.93 23.29
CA LYS A 450 3.58 8.21 23.83
C LYS A 450 3.86 9.22 22.70
N MET A 451 4.40 8.78 21.58
CA MET A 451 4.56 9.65 20.39
C MET A 451 3.21 10.16 19.89
N LYS A 452 2.22 9.28 19.75
CA LYS A 452 0.85 9.69 19.40
C LYS A 452 0.33 10.79 20.35
N LYS A 453 0.45 10.60 21.65
CA LYS A 453 0.01 11.59 22.68
C LYS A 453 0.81 12.90 22.63
N LEU A 454 2.08 12.85 22.23
CA LEU A 454 2.91 14.05 22.05
C LEU A 454 2.41 14.92 20.91
N PHE A 455 2.11 14.31 19.75
CA PHE A 455 1.65 15.03 18.56
C PHE A 455 0.15 15.35 18.60
N ASP A 456 -0.65 14.44 19.15
CA ASP A 456 -2.12 14.52 19.17
C ASP A 456 -2.66 14.30 20.61
N PRO A 457 -2.50 15.29 21.49
CA PRO A 457 -2.86 15.16 22.91
C PRO A 457 -4.35 14.93 23.15
N ASN A 458 -5.23 15.38 22.23
CA ASN A 458 -6.67 15.17 22.29
C ASN A 458 -7.15 13.95 21.51
N ASN A 459 -6.21 13.21 20.88
CA ASN A 459 -6.48 12.00 20.09
C ASN A 459 -7.59 12.20 19.06
N ILE A 460 -7.44 13.24 18.24
CA ILE A 460 -8.44 13.53 17.18
C ILE A 460 -8.17 12.80 15.88
N LEU A 461 -6.88 12.61 15.47
CA LEU A 461 -6.53 12.01 14.19
C LEU A 461 -6.59 10.48 14.23
N ASN A 462 -7.31 9.89 13.28
CA ASN A 462 -7.45 8.44 13.08
C ASN A 462 -7.61 7.68 14.41
N ARG A 463 -8.52 8.19 15.26
CA ARG A 463 -8.78 7.67 16.61
C ARG A 463 -9.06 6.17 16.58
N GLY A 464 -8.49 5.42 17.54
CA GLY A 464 -8.67 3.98 17.70
C GLY A 464 -7.73 3.12 16.86
N ASN A 465 -6.82 3.71 16.06
CA ASN A 465 -5.87 2.92 15.28
C ASN A 465 -4.71 2.37 16.13
N VAL A 466 -4.06 3.22 16.95
CA VAL A 466 -2.89 2.82 17.74
C VAL A 466 -3.27 2.27 19.10
N GLU A 467 -4.29 2.83 19.74
CA GLU A 467 -4.57 2.58 21.15
C GLU A 467 -5.38 1.30 21.39
N GLY A 468 -5.90 0.66 20.32
CA GLY A 468 -6.92 -0.36 20.48
C GLY A 468 -8.23 0.26 21.01
N GLU A 469 -9.27 -0.52 21.14
CA GLU A 469 -10.44 -0.13 21.92
C GLU A 469 -10.02 -0.08 23.39
N VAL A 470 -10.02 1.12 23.99
CA VAL A 470 -9.93 1.33 25.43
C VAL A 470 -11.32 1.30 26.02
#